data_56a9e9f89ba77ce1cdd22e02999e66ce
#
_entry.id   56a9e9f89ba77ce1cdd22e02999e66ce
#
_cell.length_a   1.000
_cell.length_b   1.000
_cell.length_c   1.000
_cell.angle_alpha   90.00
_cell.angle_beta   90.00
_cell.angle_gamma   90.00
#
_symmetry.space_group_name_H-M   'P 1'
#
loop_
_entity.id
_entity.type
_entity.pdbx_description
1 polymer ?
#
loop_
_entity_poly.entity_id
_entity_poly.type
_entity_poly.pdbx_seq_one_letter_code
_entity_poly.pdbx_strand_id
1 'polypeptide(L)'
;YVYWSSPVANQLLNSIYTSPPQGPKYKWNPIQVNSNGNFGNISQGTWVNANGNSMEVGRGYIVRGSSNSGMAPTTISSTFTGIPNNGSINYTVERGMYTGAPYAGLNGSQISNMDDNWNLLGNPYPSAINALQFLSDNSSVIMGSARLWTHGTDLTFGGTNPFYGSFAYNYTSSDYLFINFTGTTIPTANDFIKTGQAFFVQMVDGPGNASAQVNFNNLQRSNAFPNNNFFRNSENSSNENGISNLERHRIWLDIVNTNNQSTTTLIGYVEGASNEKDSFFDASEKASGSLGIYSNINDETFAIQGRTLPFSVSDEVPITVKTGSSGLHHLAILALDGLFENQSIYVKDENLNVIHDLKVAPYPFYAEVGLHKNRFKIIYQNETLGIAEVTENQVIVFKDKTKNIQISSGNLIMDQVKVFDIQGRLIKTISDVNENKLSIDTQNIADQVLMVTISTTDNLIITKKVF
;
A
#
# COMPACT_ATOMS: atom_id res chain seq x y z
N TYR A 1 -5.01 17.28 14.25
CA TYR A 1 -3.59 17.48 14.56
C TYR A 1 -2.77 17.73 13.31
N VAL A 2 -1.77 18.62 13.41
CA VAL A 2 -0.82 18.94 12.34
C VAL A 2 0.59 18.73 12.88
N TYR A 3 1.47 18.19 12.03
CA TYR A 3 2.87 17.99 12.39
C TYR A 3 3.71 19.18 11.96
N TRP A 4 4.21 19.91 12.94
CA TRP A 4 4.94 21.15 12.76
C TRP A 4 6.41 21.05 13.13
N SER A 5 7.25 21.83 12.46
CA SER A 5 8.62 22.14 12.88
C SER A 5 8.88 23.64 12.79
N SER A 6 9.99 24.12 13.35
CA SER A 6 10.32 25.53 13.29
C SER A 6 11.39 25.84 12.22
N PRO A 7 11.09 26.71 11.25
CA PRO A 7 12.07 27.22 10.31
C PRO A 7 12.92 28.36 10.87
N VAL A 8 12.67 28.76 12.12
CA VAL A 8 13.37 29.87 12.81
C VAL A 8 13.83 29.43 14.19
N ALA A 9 14.87 30.09 14.71
CA ALA A 9 15.35 29.87 16.06
C ALA A 9 14.37 30.40 17.12
N ASN A 10 14.34 29.75 18.27
CA ASN A 10 13.61 30.19 19.49
C ASN A 10 12.08 30.39 19.33
N GLN A 11 11.45 29.72 18.39
CA GLN A 11 10.00 29.77 18.22
C GLN A 11 9.29 29.13 19.43
N LEU A 12 8.30 29.80 19.98
CA LEU A 12 7.45 29.22 21.02
C LEU A 12 6.37 28.35 20.37
N LEU A 13 6.21 27.10 20.84
CA LEU A 13 5.21 26.17 20.31
C LEU A 13 3.77 26.70 20.49
N ASN A 14 3.51 27.45 21.60
CA ASN A 14 2.19 28.02 21.87
C ASN A 14 1.80 29.15 20.91
N SER A 15 2.74 29.73 20.16
CA SER A 15 2.44 30.77 19.18
C SER A 15 2.04 30.22 17.79
N ILE A 16 2.10 28.89 17.58
CA ILE A 16 1.67 28.27 16.31
C ILE A 16 0.18 28.49 16.05
N TYR A 17 -0.66 28.25 17.08
CA TYR A 17 -2.09 28.56 17.03
C TYR A 17 -2.45 29.36 18.28
N THR A 18 -2.75 30.61 18.08
CA THR A 18 -2.97 31.59 19.20
C THR A 18 -4.43 31.69 19.61
N SER A 19 -5.38 31.26 18.76
CA SER A 19 -6.81 31.35 19.05
C SER A 19 -7.22 30.42 20.19
N PRO A 20 -7.88 30.89 21.25
CA PRO A 20 -8.40 30.04 22.33
C PRO A 20 -9.64 29.24 21.85
N PRO A 21 -9.89 28.07 22.46
CA PRO A 21 -9.00 27.33 23.34
C PRO A 21 -7.83 26.72 22.58
N GLN A 22 -6.63 26.93 23.10
CA GLN A 22 -5.46 26.27 22.51
C GLN A 22 -5.53 24.76 22.75
N GLY A 23 -5.41 23.99 21.68
CA GLY A 23 -5.37 22.53 21.76
C GLY A 23 -4.07 22.00 22.37
N PRO A 24 -4.04 20.74 22.79
CA PRO A 24 -2.85 20.10 23.31
C PRO A 24 -1.75 20.00 22.24
N LYS A 25 -0.51 20.03 22.71
CA LYS A 25 0.71 19.97 21.91
C LYS A 25 1.64 18.94 22.50
N TYR A 26 2.24 18.12 21.64
CA TYR A 26 3.12 17.05 22.08
C TYR A 26 4.39 17.02 21.23
N LYS A 27 5.43 16.42 21.81
CA LYS A 27 6.65 15.99 21.14
C LYS A 27 6.80 14.47 21.28
N TRP A 28 7.43 13.85 20.32
CA TRP A 28 7.77 12.42 20.40
C TRP A 28 9.04 12.22 21.23
N ASN A 29 8.99 11.28 22.16
CA ASN A 29 10.16 10.77 22.87
C ASN A 29 10.37 9.31 22.47
N PRO A 30 11.40 8.98 21.67
CA PRO A 30 11.59 7.64 21.12
C PRO A 30 11.94 6.57 22.15
N ILE A 31 12.60 6.96 23.24
CA ILE A 31 13.15 6.03 24.24
C ILE A 31 12.40 6.01 25.57
N GLN A 32 11.27 6.71 25.66
CA GLN A 32 10.48 6.67 26.89
C GLN A 32 9.81 5.32 27.05
N VAL A 33 9.96 4.75 28.27
CA VAL A 33 9.24 3.52 28.62
C VAL A 33 7.75 3.79 28.63
N ASN A 34 7.00 3.01 27.85
CA ASN A 34 5.55 3.05 27.86
C ASN A 34 5.04 2.29 29.09
N SER A 35 4.66 3.02 30.14
CA SER A 35 4.16 2.44 31.40
C SER A 35 2.69 1.97 31.33
N ASN A 36 1.99 2.19 30.22
CA ASN A 36 0.56 1.90 30.07
C ASN A 36 0.25 0.45 29.69
N GLY A 37 1.12 -0.51 29.96
CA GLY A 37 0.86 -1.90 29.65
C GLY A 37 1.52 -2.88 30.58
N ASN A 38 0.96 -4.08 30.72
CA ASN A 38 1.49 -5.21 31.46
C ASN A 38 2.80 -5.80 30.87
N PHE A 39 3.49 -5.06 30.01
CA PHE A 39 4.56 -5.57 29.16
C PHE A 39 5.96 -5.13 29.57
N GLY A 40 6.18 -4.88 30.86
CA GLY A 40 7.51 -4.55 31.35
C GLY A 40 8.04 -3.19 30.86
N ASN A 41 9.27 -2.89 31.20
CA ASN A 41 9.93 -1.61 30.91
C ASN A 41 10.45 -1.52 29.47
N ILE A 42 9.61 -1.79 28.47
CA ILE A 42 10.01 -1.72 27.05
C ILE A 42 9.85 -0.29 26.57
N SER A 43 10.90 0.26 26.00
CA SER A 43 10.92 1.55 25.35
C SER A 43 10.23 1.41 23.97
N GLN A 44 9.12 2.12 23.76
CA GLN A 44 8.38 2.10 22.50
C GLN A 44 8.20 3.49 21.91
N GLY A 45 8.80 4.47 22.52
CA GLY A 45 8.46 5.86 22.28
C GLY A 45 7.07 6.24 22.79
N THR A 46 6.85 7.50 23.02
CA THR A 46 5.57 8.03 23.45
C THR A 46 5.45 9.52 23.18
N TRP A 47 4.21 10.00 23.14
CA TRP A 47 3.92 11.41 23.09
C TRP A 47 4.06 12.04 24.49
N VAL A 48 4.90 13.07 24.58
CA VAL A 48 5.12 13.84 25.80
C VAL A 48 4.55 15.24 25.62
N ASN A 49 3.87 15.76 26.65
CA ASN A 49 3.33 17.12 26.64
C ASN A 49 4.44 18.14 26.37
N ALA A 50 4.20 19.03 25.44
CA ALA A 50 5.14 20.08 25.00
C ALA A 50 4.55 21.49 25.13
N ASN A 51 3.40 21.66 25.80
CA ASN A 51 2.81 22.99 26.02
C ASN A 51 3.81 23.91 26.70
N GLY A 52 3.96 25.14 26.19
CA GLY A 52 4.88 26.14 26.73
C GLY A 52 6.35 25.95 26.34
N ASN A 53 6.72 24.87 25.63
CA ASN A 53 8.10 24.69 25.22
C ASN A 53 8.48 25.60 24.07
N SER A 54 9.76 25.97 23.98
CA SER A 54 10.37 26.44 22.74
C SER A 54 10.54 25.25 21.79
N MET A 55 10.34 25.49 20.50
CA MET A 55 10.57 24.48 19.46
C MET A 55 12.09 24.30 19.24
N GLU A 56 12.55 23.09 19.44
CA GLU A 56 13.92 22.70 19.13
C GLU A 56 14.06 22.57 17.61
N VAL A 57 15.13 23.14 17.07
CA VAL A 57 15.41 23.13 15.63
C VAL A 57 15.69 21.68 15.17
N GLY A 58 15.03 21.24 14.10
CA GLY A 58 15.13 19.88 13.60
C GLY A 58 14.18 18.86 14.25
N ARG A 59 13.45 19.25 15.31
CA ARG A 59 12.45 18.43 15.98
C ARG A 59 11.04 18.67 15.43
N GLY A 60 10.28 17.59 15.29
CA GLY A 60 8.86 17.65 15.01
C GLY A 60 7.99 17.71 16.26
N TYR A 61 6.84 18.36 16.11
CA TYR A 61 5.82 18.52 17.13
C TYR A 61 4.44 18.25 16.53
N ILE A 62 3.55 17.68 17.33
CA ILE A 62 2.15 17.55 16.97
C ILE A 62 1.34 18.64 17.69
N VAL A 63 0.55 19.37 16.95
CA VAL A 63 -0.25 20.47 17.44
C VAL A 63 -1.68 20.31 17.00
N ARG A 64 -2.61 20.34 17.94
CA ARG A 64 -4.03 20.35 17.61
C ARG A 64 -4.43 21.75 17.14
N GLY A 65 -5.10 21.83 16.00
CA GLY A 65 -5.68 23.06 15.48
C GLY A 65 -6.72 23.66 16.42
N SER A 66 -7.03 24.94 16.23
CA SER A 66 -8.10 25.62 16.98
C SER A 66 -9.46 24.96 16.73
N SER A 67 -10.25 24.77 17.77
CA SER A 67 -11.58 24.17 17.70
C SER A 67 -12.70 25.12 17.23
N ASN A 68 -12.37 26.34 16.85
CA ASN A 68 -13.34 27.38 16.48
C ASN A 68 -13.80 27.34 15.01
N SER A 69 -13.30 26.42 14.22
CA SER A 69 -13.79 26.16 12.88
C SER A 69 -15.06 25.31 12.98
N GLY A 70 -16.16 25.78 12.40
CA GLY A 70 -17.36 24.96 12.20
C GLY A 70 -17.04 23.71 11.38
N MET A 71 -18.06 22.96 10.96
CA MET A 71 -17.87 21.70 10.20
C MET A 71 -17.27 21.89 8.79
N ALA A 72 -17.17 23.13 8.29
CA ALA A 72 -16.55 23.41 7.00
C ALA A 72 -15.01 23.54 7.13
N PRO A 73 -14.23 22.98 6.21
CA PRO A 73 -12.78 23.16 6.18
C PRO A 73 -12.40 24.63 6.12
N THR A 74 -11.53 25.08 7.03
CA THR A 74 -11.04 26.47 7.07
C THR A 74 -9.52 26.48 7.04
N THR A 75 -8.95 27.48 6.37
CA THR A 75 -7.50 27.71 6.36
C THR A 75 -7.11 28.44 7.63
N ILE A 76 -6.21 27.87 8.42
CA ILE A 76 -5.62 28.51 9.61
C ILE A 76 -4.16 28.83 9.27
N SER A 77 -3.80 30.10 9.36
CA SER A 77 -2.43 30.57 9.14
C SER A 77 -1.66 30.68 10.45
N SER A 78 -0.41 30.27 10.43
CA SER A 78 0.54 30.46 11.53
C SER A 78 1.75 31.22 11.04
N THR A 79 2.29 32.08 11.93
CA THR A 79 3.46 32.90 11.65
C THR A 79 4.63 32.45 12.52
N PHE A 80 5.75 32.20 11.90
CA PHE A 80 7.02 31.97 12.59
C PHE A 80 7.82 33.27 12.63
N THR A 81 8.25 33.68 13.82
CA THR A 81 8.98 34.93 14.01
C THR A 81 10.33 34.64 14.64
N GLY A 82 11.40 35.02 13.98
CA GLY A 82 12.75 34.79 14.45
C GLY A 82 13.78 34.89 13.33
N ILE A 83 15.00 34.50 13.62
CA ILE A 83 16.08 34.39 12.61
C ILE A 83 15.88 33.09 11.83
N PRO A 84 15.75 33.17 10.51
CA PRO A 84 15.63 31.96 9.67
C PRO A 84 16.84 31.04 9.83
N ASN A 85 16.59 29.76 10.00
CA ASN A 85 17.65 28.77 10.11
C ASN A 85 18.34 28.56 8.75
N ASN A 86 19.67 28.38 8.77
CA ASN A 86 20.50 28.18 7.58
C ASN A 86 21.75 27.38 7.93
N GLY A 87 22.41 26.81 6.91
CA GLY A 87 23.64 26.05 7.08
C GLY A 87 23.40 24.60 7.54
N SER A 88 24.43 23.97 8.09
CA SER A 88 24.37 22.61 8.61
C SER A 88 23.72 22.60 10.00
N ILE A 89 22.73 21.74 10.18
CA ILE A 89 21.97 21.58 11.43
C ILE A 89 21.93 20.10 11.76
N ASN A 90 22.48 19.75 12.92
CA ASN A 90 22.45 18.39 13.43
C ASN A 90 21.29 18.21 14.42
N TYR A 91 20.61 17.07 14.33
CA TYR A 91 19.59 16.67 15.29
C TYR A 91 19.82 15.24 15.75
N THR A 92 19.68 14.98 17.04
CA THR A 92 19.90 13.64 17.62
C THR A 92 18.66 12.78 17.44
N VAL A 93 18.82 11.62 16.80
CA VAL A 93 17.85 10.52 16.76
C VAL A 93 18.25 9.44 17.74
N GLU A 94 17.27 8.75 18.28
CA GLU A 94 17.46 7.76 19.34
C GLU A 94 16.66 6.48 19.05
N ARG A 95 17.12 5.37 19.56
CA ARG A 95 16.39 4.10 19.59
C ARG A 95 16.51 3.44 20.95
N GLY A 96 15.50 2.65 21.30
CA GLY A 96 15.49 1.79 22.47
C GLY A 96 16.33 0.52 22.30
N MET A 97 16.24 -0.36 23.28
CA MET A 97 17.04 -1.59 23.35
C MET A 97 16.23 -2.86 23.12
N TYR A 98 14.99 -2.76 22.68
CA TYR A 98 14.15 -3.93 22.50
C TYR A 98 14.62 -4.77 21.32
N THR A 99 15.04 -6.01 21.59
CA THR A 99 15.48 -6.97 20.55
C THR A 99 14.73 -8.30 20.65
N GLY A 100 13.66 -8.35 21.46
CA GLY A 100 12.89 -9.56 21.71
C GLY A 100 11.94 -9.93 20.57
N ALA A 101 11.33 -11.10 20.71
CA ALA A 101 10.30 -11.57 19.79
C ALA A 101 9.09 -10.62 19.80
N PRO A 102 8.36 -10.47 18.67
CA PRO A 102 7.15 -9.70 18.64
C PRO A 102 6.14 -10.15 19.69
N TYR A 103 5.48 -9.20 20.35
CA TYR A 103 4.45 -9.47 21.36
C TYR A 103 3.18 -8.66 21.07
N ALA A 104 2.05 -9.10 21.67
CA ALA A 104 0.79 -8.42 21.55
C ALA A 104 0.79 -7.13 22.39
N GLY A 105 0.73 -6.00 21.73
CA GLY A 105 0.55 -4.69 22.33
C GLY A 105 -0.92 -4.38 22.62
N LEU A 106 -1.19 -3.13 23.00
CA LEU A 106 -2.55 -2.64 23.20
C LEU A 106 -3.35 -2.71 21.91
N ASN A 107 -4.65 -2.99 22.02
CA ASN A 107 -5.60 -3.02 20.88
C ASN A 107 -5.26 -4.03 19.76
N GLY A 108 -4.56 -5.13 20.12
CA GLY A 108 -4.21 -6.18 19.15
C GLY A 108 -3.09 -5.82 18.17
N SER A 109 -2.40 -4.70 18.39
CA SER A 109 -1.18 -4.38 17.63
C SER A 109 -0.07 -5.36 18.00
N GLN A 110 0.72 -5.78 17.01
CA GLN A 110 1.98 -6.49 17.29
C GLN A 110 3.09 -5.47 17.45
N ILE A 111 3.82 -5.57 18.56
CA ILE A 111 4.99 -4.77 18.87
C ILE A 111 6.25 -5.58 18.55
N SER A 112 7.19 -4.99 17.87
CA SER A 112 8.47 -5.60 17.51
C SER A 112 9.63 -4.66 17.87
N ASN A 113 10.85 -5.13 17.66
CA ASN A 113 12.07 -4.33 17.77
C ASN A 113 12.09 -3.05 16.88
N MET A 114 11.23 -2.99 15.85
CA MET A 114 11.10 -1.81 14.99
C MET A 114 10.19 -0.72 15.57
N ASP A 115 9.65 -0.88 16.78
CA ASP A 115 8.72 0.08 17.38
C ASP A 115 9.36 1.04 18.35
N ASP A 116 10.62 0.82 18.73
CA ASP A 116 11.38 1.66 19.65
C ASP A 116 12.43 2.54 18.95
N ASN A 117 12.40 2.61 17.61
CA ASN A 117 13.35 3.37 16.79
C ASN A 117 12.73 4.55 16.02
N TRP A 118 11.46 4.87 16.24
CA TRP A 118 10.77 5.98 15.60
C TRP A 118 11.22 7.33 16.13
N ASN A 119 11.48 8.28 15.23
CA ASN A 119 11.86 9.64 15.54
C ASN A 119 11.04 10.62 14.73
N LEU A 120 10.48 11.65 15.37
CA LEU A 120 9.74 12.72 14.71
C LEU A 120 10.69 13.90 14.48
N LEU A 121 11.13 14.04 13.25
CA LEU A 121 11.99 15.13 12.79
C LEU A 121 11.14 16.27 12.22
N GLY A 122 11.77 17.41 12.01
CA GLY A 122 11.14 18.54 11.37
C GLY A 122 12.08 19.28 10.43
N ASN A 123 11.57 19.65 9.25
CA ASN A 123 12.33 20.49 8.34
C ASN A 123 12.70 21.81 9.05
N PRO A 124 14.00 22.05 9.28
CA PRO A 124 14.43 23.23 10.07
C PRO A 124 14.51 24.51 9.24
N TYR A 125 14.26 24.46 7.92
CA TYR A 125 14.53 25.58 7.02
C TYR A 125 13.27 26.31 6.58
N PRO A 126 13.40 27.61 6.21
CA PRO A 126 12.33 28.40 5.61
C PRO A 126 12.12 28.08 4.10
N SER A 127 12.52 26.90 3.68
CA SER A 127 12.36 26.37 2.32
C SER A 127 12.04 24.88 2.37
N ALA A 128 11.46 24.33 1.33
CA ALA A 128 11.36 22.87 1.20
C ALA A 128 12.75 22.22 1.12
N ILE A 129 12.82 20.96 1.55
CA ILE A 129 13.97 20.07 1.36
C ILE A 129 13.56 18.87 0.53
N ASN A 130 14.50 18.31 -0.23
CA ASN A 130 14.33 17.05 -0.92
C ASN A 130 14.47 15.90 0.10
N ALA A 131 13.41 15.10 0.25
CA ALA A 131 13.39 13.99 1.20
C ALA A 131 14.38 12.89 0.82
N LEU A 132 14.53 12.56 -0.47
CA LEU A 132 15.43 11.52 -0.93
C LEU A 132 16.89 11.90 -0.67
N GLN A 133 17.27 13.18 -0.91
CA GLN A 133 18.60 13.68 -0.56
C GLN A 133 18.85 13.60 0.95
N PHE A 134 17.88 14.02 1.76
CA PHE A 134 17.98 13.92 3.22
C PHE A 134 18.15 12.48 3.69
N LEU A 135 17.36 11.53 3.16
CA LEU A 135 17.44 10.10 3.47
C LEU A 135 18.80 9.52 3.05
N SER A 136 19.28 9.86 1.85
CA SER A 136 20.58 9.43 1.34
C SER A 136 21.74 9.93 2.20
N ASP A 137 21.75 11.24 2.51
CA ASP A 137 22.81 11.86 3.32
C ASP A 137 22.93 11.25 4.72
N ASN A 138 21.81 10.70 5.24
CA ASN A 138 21.70 10.15 6.60
C ASN A 138 21.55 8.62 6.64
N SER A 139 21.82 7.92 5.55
CA SER A 139 21.57 6.48 5.36
C SER A 139 22.28 5.55 6.36
N SER A 140 23.39 5.99 6.93
CA SER A 140 24.07 5.24 8.00
C SER A 140 23.37 5.33 9.37
N VAL A 141 22.41 6.23 9.53
CA VAL A 141 21.76 6.55 10.80
C VAL A 141 20.27 6.22 10.78
N ILE A 142 19.59 6.47 9.65
CA ILE A 142 18.16 6.26 9.51
C ILE A 142 17.86 5.35 8.31
N MET A 143 16.71 4.69 8.40
CA MET A 143 16.15 3.88 7.30
C MET A 143 15.78 4.78 6.12
N GLY A 144 15.74 4.20 4.92
CA GLY A 144 15.53 4.93 3.65
C GLY A 144 14.11 5.42 3.38
N SER A 145 13.24 5.51 4.38
CA SER A 145 11.88 6.01 4.18
C SER A 145 11.48 7.09 5.19
N ALA A 146 10.67 8.04 4.73
CA ALA A 146 10.05 9.07 5.55
C ALA A 146 8.53 8.93 5.51
N ARG A 147 7.84 9.27 6.63
CA ARG A 147 6.38 9.27 6.74
C ARG A 147 5.88 10.65 7.10
N LEU A 148 4.99 11.17 6.28
CA LEU A 148 4.40 12.47 6.45
C LEU A 148 2.91 12.35 6.70
N TRP A 149 2.38 13.16 7.60
CA TRP A 149 0.98 13.15 7.98
C TRP A 149 0.11 13.95 7.02
N THR A 150 -0.97 13.37 6.46
CA THR A 150 -1.74 13.97 5.36
C THR A 150 -3.15 14.43 5.70
N HIS A 151 -3.79 13.96 6.77
CA HIS A 151 -5.22 14.18 7.05
C HIS A 151 -6.15 13.68 5.92
N GLY A 152 -5.83 12.58 5.30
CA GLY A 152 -6.59 12.04 4.17
C GLY A 152 -7.95 11.46 4.55
N THR A 153 -8.13 11.03 5.81
CA THR A 153 -9.36 10.41 6.31
C THR A 153 -10.04 11.25 7.39
N ASP A 154 -11.35 11.11 7.50
CA ASP A 154 -12.12 11.74 8.57
C ASP A 154 -11.83 11.09 9.93
N LEU A 155 -11.89 11.91 10.99
CA LEU A 155 -11.75 11.45 12.36
C LEU A 155 -12.82 10.44 12.73
N THR A 156 -12.43 9.28 13.24
CA THR A 156 -13.35 8.22 13.65
C THR A 156 -13.46 8.16 15.17
N PHE A 157 -14.69 8.17 15.70
CA PHE A 157 -14.95 7.98 17.13
C PHE A 157 -14.62 6.54 17.53
N GLY A 158 -13.83 6.37 18.59
CA GLY A 158 -13.43 5.04 19.08
C GLY A 158 -12.46 4.29 18.17
N GLY A 159 -11.94 4.92 17.13
CA GLY A 159 -10.90 4.33 16.28
C GLY A 159 -9.63 4.01 17.06
N THR A 160 -9.02 2.86 16.79
CA THR A 160 -7.72 2.50 17.35
C THR A 160 -6.66 3.42 16.78
N ASN A 161 -5.96 4.12 17.66
CA ASN A 161 -4.88 4.98 17.24
C ASN A 161 -3.54 4.38 17.64
N PRO A 162 -2.60 4.23 16.72
CA PRO A 162 -1.26 3.79 17.04
C PRO A 162 -0.50 4.77 17.95
N PHE A 163 -0.90 6.05 17.99
CA PHE A 163 -0.09 7.09 18.65
C PHE A 163 -0.80 7.89 19.76
N TYR A 164 -2.13 7.87 19.87
CA TYR A 164 -2.87 8.79 20.75
C TYR A 164 -3.91 8.10 21.64
N GLY A 165 -3.60 7.00 22.22
CA GLY A 165 -4.54 6.13 22.97
C GLY A 165 -5.48 6.80 23.99
N SER A 166 -5.40 8.13 24.18
CA SER A 166 -6.21 8.89 25.13
C SER A 166 -7.33 9.74 24.50
N PHE A 167 -7.48 9.75 23.17
CA PHE A 167 -8.50 10.58 22.51
C PHE A 167 -9.62 9.74 21.91
N ALA A 168 -10.85 10.28 22.02
CA ALA A 168 -12.05 9.60 21.53
C ALA A 168 -12.14 9.58 19.99
N TYR A 169 -11.48 10.54 19.32
CA TYR A 169 -11.44 10.65 17.86
C TYR A 169 -10.02 10.46 17.36
N ASN A 170 -9.82 9.52 16.49
CA ASN A 170 -8.50 9.17 15.97
C ASN A 170 -8.49 9.11 14.44
N TYR A 171 -7.32 9.38 13.89
CA TYR A 171 -6.98 9.15 12.49
C TYR A 171 -6.58 7.69 12.27
N THR A 172 -6.40 7.28 11.04
CA THR A 172 -5.95 5.93 10.67
C THR A 172 -4.47 5.93 10.30
N SER A 173 -3.84 4.76 10.30
CA SER A 173 -2.47 4.60 9.76
C SER A 173 -2.39 4.92 8.27
N SER A 174 -3.52 4.87 7.55
CA SER A 174 -3.66 5.25 6.14
C SER A 174 -3.46 6.74 5.88
N ASP A 175 -3.43 7.57 6.92
CA ASP A 175 -3.18 9.01 6.80
C ASP A 175 -1.70 9.39 6.64
N TYR A 176 -0.81 8.41 6.57
CA TYR A 176 0.60 8.65 6.28
C TYR A 176 0.92 8.52 4.79
N LEU A 177 1.55 9.56 4.26
CA LEU A 177 2.27 9.50 3.00
C LEU A 177 3.67 8.92 3.27
N PHE A 178 4.02 7.85 2.61
CA PHE A 178 5.36 7.29 2.62
C PHE A 178 6.16 7.83 1.44
N ILE A 179 7.43 8.12 1.67
CA ILE A 179 8.39 8.58 0.66
C ILE A 179 9.65 7.76 0.78
N ASN A 180 10.11 7.19 -0.33
CA ASN A 180 11.43 6.57 -0.47
C ASN A 180 11.91 6.63 -1.93
N PHE A 181 13.00 5.93 -2.28
CA PHE A 181 13.56 5.95 -3.64
C PHE A 181 12.69 5.26 -4.68
N THR A 182 11.74 4.41 -4.30
CA THR A 182 10.73 3.85 -5.21
C THR A 182 9.68 4.91 -5.58
N GLY A 183 9.33 5.78 -4.65
CA GLY A 183 8.35 6.85 -4.85
C GLY A 183 7.56 7.19 -3.60
N THR A 184 6.32 7.62 -3.84
CA THR A 184 5.37 8.03 -2.79
C THR A 184 4.10 7.19 -2.89
N THR A 185 3.46 6.88 -1.75
CA THR A 185 2.18 6.14 -1.76
C THR A 185 1.01 6.93 -2.35
N ILE A 186 1.12 8.23 -2.48
CA ILE A 186 0.15 9.06 -3.19
C ILE A 186 0.74 9.42 -4.56
N PRO A 187 0.14 9.00 -5.69
CA PRO A 187 0.74 9.17 -7.03
C PRO A 187 1.05 10.62 -7.42
N THR A 188 0.25 11.56 -6.93
CA THR A 188 0.38 13.00 -7.21
C THR A 188 1.27 13.75 -6.22
N ALA A 189 1.76 13.08 -5.16
CA ALA A 189 2.64 13.70 -4.20
C ALA A 189 4.07 13.79 -4.75
N ASN A 190 4.78 14.81 -4.31
CA ASN A 190 6.20 14.95 -4.58
C ASN A 190 7.04 14.53 -3.36
N ASP A 191 8.35 14.37 -3.58
CA ASP A 191 9.34 13.96 -2.59
C ASP A 191 9.94 15.14 -1.77
N PHE A 192 9.20 16.24 -1.64
CA PHE A 192 9.65 17.41 -0.88
C PHE A 192 8.97 17.54 0.47
N ILE A 193 9.74 17.75 1.52
CA ILE A 193 9.26 18.10 2.86
C ILE A 193 9.22 19.62 2.95
N LYS A 194 8.03 20.19 3.10
CA LYS A 194 7.80 21.64 3.07
C LYS A 194 8.32 22.35 4.31
N THR A 195 8.47 23.66 4.22
CA THR A 195 8.77 24.53 5.38
C THR A 195 7.80 24.27 6.52
N GLY A 196 8.32 24.14 7.71
CA GLY A 196 7.51 23.96 8.92
C GLY A 196 6.86 22.58 9.06
N GLN A 197 7.16 21.65 8.17
CA GLN A 197 6.60 20.31 8.17
C GLN A 197 7.46 19.33 8.97
N ALA A 198 6.81 18.52 9.82
CA ALA A 198 7.47 17.42 10.49
C ALA A 198 7.11 16.06 9.86
N PHE A 199 7.98 15.10 10.04
CA PHE A 199 7.92 13.78 9.44
C PHE A 199 8.58 12.73 10.34
N PHE A 200 8.07 11.51 10.30
CA PHE A 200 8.69 10.38 10.98
C PHE A 200 9.76 9.71 10.13
N VAL A 201 10.82 9.29 10.80
CA VAL A 201 11.85 8.37 10.29
C VAL A 201 12.12 7.29 11.33
N GLN A 202 12.66 6.16 10.90
CA GLN A 202 13.18 5.14 11.79
C GLN A 202 14.70 5.22 11.86
N MET A 203 15.27 5.20 13.06
CA MET A 203 16.70 4.98 13.24
C MET A 203 17.03 3.54 12.82
N VAL A 204 18.18 3.32 12.22
CA VAL A 204 18.65 1.97 11.86
C VAL A 204 18.66 1.11 13.13
N ASP A 205 18.05 -0.08 13.03
CA ASP A 205 17.93 -1.00 14.15
C ASP A 205 19.31 -1.60 14.56
N GLY A 206 19.37 -2.13 15.77
CA GLY A 206 20.56 -2.78 16.30
C GLY A 206 20.50 -2.98 17.81
N PRO A 207 21.46 -3.72 18.38
CA PRO A 207 21.45 -4.03 19.79
C PRO A 207 21.69 -2.81 20.68
N GLY A 208 20.92 -2.73 21.76
CA GLY A 208 21.04 -1.72 22.81
C GLY A 208 20.49 -0.34 22.43
N ASN A 209 20.33 0.48 23.47
CA ASN A 209 20.02 1.90 23.28
C ASN A 209 21.14 2.56 22.47
N ALA A 210 20.75 3.38 21.52
CA ALA A 210 21.69 4.15 20.74
C ALA A 210 21.16 5.54 20.42
N SER A 211 22.07 6.46 20.21
CA SER A 211 21.79 7.79 19.68
C SER A 211 22.80 8.13 18.59
N ALA A 212 22.36 8.80 17.55
CA ALA A 212 23.21 9.28 16.48
C ALA A 212 22.66 10.62 15.95
N GLN A 213 23.44 11.31 15.16
CA GLN A 213 22.98 12.60 14.61
C GLN A 213 22.64 12.44 13.13
N VAL A 214 21.46 12.94 12.76
CA VAL A 214 21.12 13.24 11.38
C VAL A 214 21.53 14.67 11.05
N ASN A 215 21.92 14.90 9.81
CA ASN A 215 22.35 16.19 9.32
C ASN A 215 21.36 16.75 8.30
N PHE A 216 20.85 17.92 8.59
CA PHE A 216 20.23 18.80 7.61
C PHE A 216 21.26 19.76 7.06
N ASN A 217 21.28 19.98 5.74
CA ASN A 217 22.24 20.87 5.11
C ASN A 217 21.64 21.59 3.89
N ASN A 218 22.35 22.60 3.41
CA ASN A 218 21.87 23.44 2.32
C ASN A 218 21.80 22.72 0.95
N LEU A 219 22.50 21.58 0.76
CA LEU A 219 22.44 20.81 -0.49
C LEU A 219 21.08 20.11 -0.66
N GLN A 220 20.37 19.90 0.44
CA GLN A 220 19.02 19.34 0.42
C GLN A 220 17.95 20.37 0.02
N ARG A 221 18.31 21.60 -0.23
CA ARG A 221 17.41 22.75 -0.47
C ARG A 221 17.60 23.31 -1.88
N SER A 222 16.49 23.83 -2.43
CA SER A 222 16.52 24.62 -3.67
C SER A 222 15.40 25.65 -3.66
N ASN A 223 15.63 26.79 -4.29
CA ASN A 223 14.57 27.78 -4.54
C ASN A 223 13.56 27.32 -5.60
N ALA A 224 13.93 26.31 -6.38
CA ALA A 224 13.03 25.67 -7.35
C ALA A 224 12.05 24.67 -6.72
N PHE A 225 12.27 24.26 -5.45
CA PHE A 225 11.40 23.29 -4.80
C PHE A 225 10.07 23.94 -4.41
N PRO A 226 8.92 23.28 -4.75
CA PRO A 226 7.62 23.82 -4.43
C PRO A 226 7.41 23.85 -2.92
N ASN A 227 7.03 25.02 -2.38
CA ASN A 227 6.83 25.22 -0.95
C ASN A 227 5.42 25.74 -0.60
N ASN A 228 4.57 25.88 -1.60
CA ASN A 228 3.28 26.59 -1.51
C ASN A 228 2.08 25.69 -1.16
N ASN A 229 2.24 24.37 -1.13
CA ASN A 229 1.15 23.45 -0.80
C ASN A 229 1.56 22.50 0.32
N PHE A 230 0.99 22.69 1.49
CA PHE A 230 1.05 21.79 2.62
C PHE A 230 0.07 20.63 2.34
N PHE A 231 0.54 19.51 1.76
CA PHE A 231 -0.23 18.29 1.49
C PHE A 231 -1.69 18.47 1.04
N ARG A 232 -1.92 19.16 -0.06
CA ARG A 232 -3.14 18.99 -0.87
C ARG A 232 -2.72 18.84 -2.31
N ASN A 233 -3.43 17.91 -3.00
CA ASN A 233 -3.28 17.63 -4.42
C ASN A 233 -2.67 18.78 -5.21
N SER A 234 -1.40 18.69 -5.53
CA SER A 234 -0.80 19.58 -6.50
C SER A 234 -1.00 18.92 -7.86
N GLU A 235 -1.92 19.47 -8.64
CA GLU A 235 -1.96 19.19 -10.06
C GLU A 235 -0.57 19.49 -10.64
N ASN A 236 0.00 18.47 -11.29
CA ASN A 236 1.15 18.52 -12.16
C ASN A 236 2.33 19.44 -11.75
N SER A 237 3.31 18.88 -11.09
CA SER A 237 4.68 19.36 -11.26
C SER A 237 5.61 18.18 -11.54
N SER A 238 5.70 17.82 -12.80
CA SER A 238 6.81 17.06 -13.37
C SER A 238 8.05 17.96 -13.39
N ASN A 239 8.61 18.23 -12.21
CA ASN A 239 9.94 18.82 -12.08
C ASN A 239 10.82 17.83 -11.37
N GLU A 240 11.32 16.87 -12.12
CA GLU A 240 12.39 15.96 -11.79
C GLU A 240 13.74 16.71 -11.69
N ASN A 241 13.88 17.56 -10.70
CA ASN A 241 15.17 18.16 -10.34
C ASN A 241 15.58 17.65 -8.95
N GLY A 242 15.81 16.36 -8.84
CA GLY A 242 16.31 15.70 -7.64
C GLY A 242 17.14 14.46 -8.01
N ILE A 243 17.73 13.79 -7.03
CA ILE A 243 18.58 12.60 -7.11
C ILE A 243 17.98 11.43 -7.93
N SER A 244 16.76 11.54 -8.41
CA SER A 244 16.01 10.44 -8.99
C SER A 244 15.94 10.44 -10.50
N ASN A 245 17.08 10.42 -11.17
CA ASN A 245 17.16 9.96 -12.57
C ASN A 245 17.13 8.42 -12.69
N LEU A 246 16.71 7.73 -11.63
CA LEU A 246 16.59 6.28 -11.65
C LEU A 246 15.44 5.87 -12.59
N GLU A 247 15.69 4.87 -13.42
CA GLU A 247 14.61 4.22 -14.17
C GLU A 247 13.60 3.62 -13.19
N ARG A 248 12.32 3.96 -13.38
CA ARG A 248 11.22 3.52 -12.52
C ARG A 248 9.97 3.21 -13.32
N HIS A 249 9.31 2.12 -12.95
CA HIS A 249 8.02 1.71 -13.49
C HIS A 249 7.14 1.28 -12.32
N ARG A 250 5.98 1.93 -12.11
CA ARG A 250 5.27 1.85 -10.86
C ARG A 250 3.79 1.52 -11.02
N ILE A 251 3.26 0.83 -10.02
CA ILE A 251 1.86 0.46 -9.88
C ILE A 251 1.38 0.90 -8.51
N TRP A 252 0.38 1.77 -8.44
CA TRP A 252 -0.34 2.08 -7.22
C TRP A 252 -1.62 1.26 -7.18
N LEU A 253 -1.74 0.41 -6.16
CA LEU A 253 -2.89 -0.45 -5.95
C LEU A 253 -3.69 0.02 -4.75
N ASP A 254 -5.00 0.12 -4.93
CA ASP A 254 -5.96 0.44 -3.88
C ASP A 254 -6.78 -0.76 -3.48
N ILE A 255 -7.10 -0.83 -2.18
CA ILE A 255 -8.27 -1.54 -1.70
C ILE A 255 -9.35 -0.53 -1.34
N VAL A 256 -10.58 -0.77 -1.81
CA VAL A 256 -11.74 0.08 -1.55
C VAL A 256 -12.83 -0.75 -0.90
N ASN A 257 -13.42 -0.27 0.20
CA ASN A 257 -14.59 -0.90 0.83
C ASN A 257 -15.91 -0.26 0.37
N THR A 258 -17.04 -0.81 0.84
CA THR A 258 -18.39 -0.32 0.49
C THR A 258 -18.69 1.08 1.00
N ASN A 259 -17.92 1.61 1.95
CA ASN A 259 -18.04 2.97 2.47
C ASN A 259 -17.16 3.98 1.71
N ASN A 260 -16.59 3.58 0.57
CA ASN A 260 -15.63 4.35 -0.23
C ASN A 260 -14.36 4.77 0.54
N GLN A 261 -14.01 4.03 1.60
CA GLN A 261 -12.70 4.19 2.23
C GLN A 261 -11.70 3.39 1.42
N SER A 262 -10.52 3.97 1.19
CA SER A 262 -9.44 3.32 0.45
C SER A 262 -8.09 3.43 1.15
N THR A 263 -7.20 2.51 0.85
CA THR A 263 -5.78 2.58 1.18
C THR A 263 -4.95 2.08 0.01
N THR A 264 -3.73 2.60 -0.11
CA THR A 264 -2.86 2.40 -1.27
C THR A 264 -1.55 1.73 -0.86
N THR A 265 -1.07 0.79 -1.69
CA THR A 265 0.32 0.31 -1.69
C THR A 265 0.98 0.65 -3.02
N LEU A 266 2.29 0.91 -3.00
CA LEU A 266 3.11 1.15 -4.19
C LEU A 266 4.04 -0.04 -4.45
N ILE A 267 3.99 -0.57 -5.65
CA ILE A 267 4.96 -1.54 -6.18
C ILE A 267 5.73 -0.83 -7.29
N GLY A 268 7.06 -0.77 -7.18
CA GLY A 268 7.89 -0.12 -8.19
C GLY A 268 9.05 -1.00 -8.62
N TYR A 269 9.25 -1.15 -9.92
CA TYR A 269 10.46 -1.73 -10.51
C TYR A 269 11.44 -0.60 -10.76
N VAL A 270 12.55 -0.62 -10.02
CA VAL A 270 13.44 0.54 -9.90
C VAL A 270 14.89 0.12 -10.13
N GLU A 271 15.65 0.94 -10.86
CA GLU A 271 17.08 0.76 -11.03
C GLU A 271 17.79 0.75 -9.67
N GLY A 272 18.56 -0.33 -9.41
CA GLY A 272 19.28 -0.53 -8.17
C GLY A 272 18.49 -1.19 -7.04
N ALA A 273 17.18 -1.41 -7.18
CA ALA A 273 16.40 -2.18 -6.24
C ALA A 273 16.63 -3.69 -6.40
N SER A 274 16.31 -4.45 -5.35
CA SER A 274 16.34 -5.91 -5.33
C SER A 274 14.95 -6.49 -5.05
N ASN A 275 14.78 -7.81 -5.21
CA ASN A 275 13.54 -8.49 -4.80
C ASN A 275 13.54 -8.90 -3.31
N GLU A 276 14.68 -8.76 -2.65
CA GLU A 276 14.81 -8.89 -1.20
C GLU A 276 14.55 -7.54 -0.52
N LYS A 277 14.41 -7.55 0.81
CA LYS A 277 14.20 -6.33 1.58
C LYS A 277 15.36 -5.34 1.40
N ASP A 278 15.01 -4.14 0.98
CA ASP A 278 15.93 -3.08 0.65
C ASP A 278 15.54 -1.77 1.32
N SER A 279 16.38 -1.27 2.22
CA SER A 279 16.01 -0.12 3.08
C SER A 279 15.76 1.18 2.31
N PHE A 280 16.33 1.35 1.10
CA PHE A 280 16.12 2.55 0.29
C PHE A 280 14.86 2.49 -0.58
N PHE A 281 14.49 1.28 -1.00
CA PHE A 281 13.41 1.07 -1.95
C PHE A 281 12.15 0.53 -1.31
N ASP A 282 12.24 0.02 -0.07
CA ASP A 282 11.11 -0.55 0.66
C ASP A 282 10.72 0.32 1.84
N ALA A 283 9.43 0.42 2.09
CA ALA A 283 8.88 1.04 3.29
C ALA A 283 8.02 0.02 4.02
N SER A 284 8.58 -0.62 5.04
CA SER A 284 7.87 -1.58 5.89
C SER A 284 6.68 -0.91 6.57
N GLU A 285 5.53 -1.57 6.56
CA GLU A 285 4.34 -1.12 7.27
C GLU A 285 3.63 -2.31 7.90
N LYS A 286 3.29 -2.19 9.18
CA LYS A 286 2.48 -3.20 9.86
C LYS A 286 1.05 -3.15 9.37
N ALA A 287 0.48 -4.32 9.08
CA ALA A 287 -0.92 -4.44 8.70
C ALA A 287 -1.83 -4.10 9.89
N SER A 288 -1.91 -2.81 10.23
CA SER A 288 -2.73 -2.23 11.29
C SER A 288 -3.94 -1.48 10.70
N GLY A 289 -4.80 -0.95 11.57
CA GLY A 289 -6.00 -0.23 11.11
C GLY A 289 -7.16 -1.13 10.70
N SER A 290 -8.22 -0.50 10.18
CA SER A 290 -9.46 -1.17 9.77
C SER A 290 -9.51 -1.55 8.30
N LEU A 291 -8.67 -0.96 7.46
CA LEU A 291 -8.54 -1.27 6.05
C LEU A 291 -7.06 -1.12 5.67
N GLY A 292 -6.52 -2.02 4.87
CA GLY A 292 -5.14 -1.94 4.42
C GLY A 292 -4.83 -2.86 3.25
N ILE A 293 -3.90 -2.44 2.41
CA ILE A 293 -3.30 -3.23 1.35
C ILE A 293 -1.79 -3.07 1.41
N TYR A 294 -1.08 -4.17 1.26
CA TYR A 294 0.37 -4.24 1.41
C TYR A 294 0.94 -5.25 0.43
N SER A 295 2.10 -4.95 -0.14
CA SER A 295 2.92 -6.00 -0.75
C SER A 295 3.70 -6.76 0.31
N ASN A 296 4.23 -7.92 -0.04
CA ASN A 296 4.93 -8.80 0.91
C ASN A 296 6.30 -9.22 0.40
N ILE A 297 7.26 -9.23 1.31
CA ILE A 297 8.49 -10.01 1.19
C ILE A 297 8.52 -10.96 2.39
N ASN A 298 8.45 -12.25 2.16
CA ASN A 298 8.28 -13.26 3.20
C ASN A 298 7.05 -12.95 4.09
N ASP A 299 7.21 -12.84 5.41
CA ASP A 299 6.14 -12.53 6.36
C ASP A 299 5.97 -11.04 6.65
N GLU A 300 6.82 -10.18 6.09
CA GLU A 300 6.79 -8.74 6.31
C GLU A 300 5.92 -8.02 5.28
N THR A 301 5.20 -7.00 5.72
CA THR A 301 4.30 -6.20 4.89
C THR A 301 4.87 -4.81 4.60
N PHE A 302 4.63 -4.30 3.38
CA PHE A 302 5.19 -3.05 2.89
C PHE A 302 4.12 -2.14 2.31
N ALA A 303 4.19 -0.86 2.66
CA ALA A 303 3.42 0.20 2.02
C ALA A 303 4.03 0.61 0.67
N ILE A 304 5.36 0.48 0.54
CA ILE A 304 6.10 0.63 -0.71
C ILE A 304 7.07 -0.53 -0.83
N GLN A 305 7.09 -1.17 -1.99
CA GLN A 305 8.06 -2.21 -2.31
C GLN A 305 8.78 -1.87 -3.62
N GLY A 306 10.11 -1.80 -3.55
CA GLY A 306 11.00 -1.76 -4.70
C GLY A 306 11.26 -3.17 -5.23
N ARG A 307 11.39 -3.33 -6.53
CA ARG A 307 11.74 -4.59 -7.19
C ARG A 307 12.78 -4.36 -8.27
N THR A 308 13.51 -5.40 -8.60
CA THR A 308 14.64 -5.31 -9.51
C THR A 308 14.25 -4.98 -10.95
N LEU A 309 15.11 -4.24 -11.65
CA LEU A 309 15.17 -4.15 -13.10
C LEU A 309 16.33 -5.04 -13.63
N PRO A 310 16.20 -5.60 -14.86
CA PRO A 310 15.09 -5.46 -15.79
C PRO A 310 13.83 -6.20 -15.32
N PHE A 311 12.67 -5.62 -15.65
CA PHE A 311 11.36 -6.22 -15.35
C PHE A 311 11.19 -7.59 -16.00
N SER A 312 10.61 -8.55 -15.26
CA SER A 312 10.22 -9.86 -15.78
C SER A 312 8.71 -10.04 -15.73
N VAL A 313 8.11 -10.43 -16.84
CA VAL A 313 6.67 -10.78 -16.90
C VAL A 313 6.29 -12.00 -16.07
N SER A 314 7.26 -12.83 -15.70
CA SER A 314 7.06 -13.99 -14.82
C SER A 314 7.14 -13.65 -13.33
N ASP A 315 7.36 -12.38 -12.99
CA ASP A 315 7.40 -11.98 -11.59
C ASP A 315 6.00 -12.02 -10.94
N GLU A 316 5.96 -12.38 -9.67
CA GLU A 316 4.74 -12.42 -8.87
C GLU A 316 4.93 -11.59 -7.60
N VAL A 317 3.97 -10.72 -7.30
CA VAL A 317 4.01 -9.89 -6.09
C VAL A 317 2.90 -10.31 -5.14
N PRO A 318 3.22 -11.00 -4.03
CA PRO A 318 2.22 -11.35 -3.03
C PRO A 318 1.61 -10.11 -2.38
N ILE A 319 0.30 -10.13 -2.18
CA ILE A 319 -0.47 -9.03 -1.59
C ILE A 319 -1.19 -9.51 -0.34
N THR A 320 -1.03 -8.78 0.75
CA THR A 320 -1.83 -8.91 1.97
C THR A 320 -2.89 -7.82 2.02
N VAL A 321 -4.10 -8.22 2.34
CA VAL A 321 -5.23 -7.31 2.56
C VAL A 321 -5.71 -7.41 4.00
N LYS A 322 -5.95 -6.26 4.63
CA LYS A 322 -6.58 -6.12 5.96
C LYS A 322 -7.98 -5.57 5.80
N THR A 323 -8.96 -6.23 6.42
CA THR A 323 -10.36 -5.80 6.43
C THR A 323 -10.87 -5.67 7.86
N GLY A 324 -11.52 -4.55 8.18
CA GLY A 324 -12.11 -4.28 9.49
C GLY A 324 -13.61 -4.55 9.55
N SER A 325 -14.24 -4.83 8.42
CA SER A 325 -15.64 -5.23 8.30
C SER A 325 -15.78 -6.33 7.27
N SER A 326 -16.69 -7.27 7.52
CA SER A 326 -17.06 -8.29 6.52
C SER A 326 -17.85 -7.62 5.41
N GLY A 327 -17.64 -8.06 4.18
CA GLY A 327 -18.39 -7.57 3.03
C GLY A 327 -17.61 -7.50 1.74
N LEU A 328 -18.20 -6.81 0.77
CA LEU A 328 -17.63 -6.59 -0.54
C LEU A 328 -16.51 -5.55 -0.49
N HIS A 329 -15.38 -5.88 -1.12
CA HIS A 329 -14.23 -5.01 -1.31
C HIS A 329 -13.81 -5.06 -2.77
N HIS A 330 -13.01 -4.08 -3.19
CA HIS A 330 -12.47 -4.03 -4.54
C HIS A 330 -10.96 -3.81 -4.48
N LEU A 331 -10.21 -4.58 -5.28
CA LEU A 331 -8.83 -4.26 -5.62
C LEU A 331 -8.82 -3.51 -6.95
N ALA A 332 -8.13 -2.37 -7.00
CA ALA A 332 -8.10 -1.52 -8.18
C ALA A 332 -6.71 -0.93 -8.41
N ILE A 333 -6.42 -0.60 -9.66
CA ILE A 333 -5.27 0.25 -9.99
C ILE A 333 -5.69 1.71 -9.78
N LEU A 334 -4.96 2.43 -8.92
CA LEU A 334 -5.13 3.86 -8.71
C LEU A 334 -4.37 4.67 -9.74
N ALA A 335 -3.12 4.29 -10.02
CA ALA A 335 -2.26 4.94 -11.01
C ALA A 335 -1.19 3.98 -11.52
N LEU A 336 -0.63 4.31 -12.68
CA LEU A 336 0.44 3.59 -13.34
C LEU A 336 1.44 4.58 -13.92
N ASP A 337 2.71 4.18 -14.04
CA ASP A 337 3.66 4.88 -14.89
C ASP A 337 4.68 3.93 -15.55
N GLY A 338 5.46 4.51 -16.46
CA GLY A 338 6.51 3.80 -17.18
C GLY A 338 5.96 2.65 -18.03
N LEU A 339 6.61 1.49 -17.98
CA LEU A 339 6.21 0.31 -18.77
C LEU A 339 4.79 -0.17 -18.45
N PHE A 340 4.30 0.07 -17.22
CA PHE A 340 2.99 -0.42 -16.80
C PHE A 340 1.81 0.30 -17.45
N GLU A 341 2.03 1.42 -18.11
CA GLU A 341 0.99 2.03 -18.96
C GLU A 341 0.54 1.06 -20.07
N ASN A 342 1.44 0.20 -20.56
CA ASN A 342 1.15 -0.74 -21.64
C ASN A 342 1.20 -2.20 -21.23
N GLN A 343 1.85 -2.56 -20.10
CA GLN A 343 1.95 -3.92 -19.58
C GLN A 343 0.61 -4.36 -18.98
N SER A 344 0.17 -5.57 -19.27
CA SER A 344 -0.99 -6.20 -18.61
C SER A 344 -0.70 -6.44 -17.13
N ILE A 345 -1.71 -6.24 -16.29
CA ILE A 345 -1.62 -6.39 -14.83
C ILE A 345 -2.85 -7.15 -14.36
N TYR A 346 -2.62 -8.29 -13.77
CA TYR A 346 -3.68 -9.17 -13.26
C TYR A 346 -3.57 -9.33 -11.75
N VAL A 347 -4.71 -9.50 -11.10
CA VAL A 347 -4.78 -10.09 -9.76
C VAL A 347 -5.15 -11.55 -9.85
N LYS A 348 -4.39 -12.40 -9.18
CA LYS A 348 -4.72 -13.81 -8.96
C LYS A 348 -5.29 -13.97 -7.56
N ASP A 349 -6.52 -14.43 -7.44
CA ASP A 349 -7.15 -14.83 -6.17
C ASP A 349 -6.93 -16.34 -5.99
N GLU A 350 -5.98 -16.70 -5.14
CA GLU A 350 -5.61 -18.11 -4.90
C GLU A 350 -6.74 -18.90 -4.21
N ASN A 351 -7.63 -18.22 -3.47
CA ASN A 351 -8.76 -18.90 -2.81
C ASN A 351 -9.84 -19.33 -3.81
N LEU A 352 -10.06 -18.51 -4.84
CA LEU A 352 -11.07 -18.78 -5.87
C LEU A 352 -10.49 -19.36 -7.15
N ASN A 353 -9.15 -19.41 -7.27
CA ASN A 353 -8.41 -19.76 -8.48
C ASN A 353 -8.88 -18.95 -9.70
N VAL A 354 -8.98 -17.64 -9.52
CA VAL A 354 -9.43 -16.68 -10.53
C VAL A 354 -8.30 -15.74 -10.87
N ILE A 355 -8.10 -15.46 -12.16
CA ILE A 355 -7.22 -14.41 -12.67
C ILE A 355 -8.09 -13.33 -13.28
N HIS A 356 -7.91 -12.09 -12.85
CA HIS A 356 -8.70 -10.94 -13.30
C HIS A 356 -7.79 -9.80 -13.79
N ASP A 357 -8.12 -9.24 -14.94
CA ASP A 357 -7.38 -8.11 -15.52
C ASP A 357 -7.79 -6.80 -14.82
N LEU A 358 -6.88 -6.26 -14.02
CA LEU A 358 -7.09 -5.01 -13.28
C LEU A 358 -7.12 -3.77 -14.17
N LYS A 359 -6.58 -3.84 -15.40
CA LYS A 359 -6.66 -2.72 -16.36
C LYS A 359 -8.04 -2.63 -17.03
N VAL A 360 -8.80 -3.72 -17.03
CA VAL A 360 -10.17 -3.73 -17.57
C VAL A 360 -11.17 -3.22 -16.54
N ALA A 361 -11.08 -3.71 -15.29
CA ALA A 361 -11.98 -3.30 -14.22
C ALA A 361 -11.39 -3.62 -12.83
N PRO A 362 -11.84 -2.94 -11.75
CA PRO A 362 -11.55 -3.35 -10.39
C PRO A 362 -12.02 -4.79 -10.11
N TYR A 363 -11.25 -5.53 -9.31
CA TYR A 363 -11.60 -6.89 -8.91
C TYR A 363 -12.46 -6.88 -7.65
N PRO A 364 -13.76 -7.28 -7.72
CA PRO A 364 -14.62 -7.40 -6.56
C PRO A 364 -14.37 -8.72 -5.83
N PHE A 365 -14.26 -8.67 -4.51
CA PHE A 365 -14.13 -9.86 -3.68
C PHE A 365 -14.83 -9.69 -2.33
N TYR A 366 -15.35 -10.80 -1.80
CA TYR A 366 -15.87 -10.84 -0.44
C TYR A 366 -14.76 -11.23 0.54
N ALA A 367 -14.72 -10.56 1.69
CA ALA A 367 -13.81 -10.88 2.78
C ALA A 367 -14.48 -10.75 4.14
N GLU A 368 -14.14 -11.63 5.07
CA GLU A 368 -14.45 -11.50 6.49
C GLU A 368 -13.48 -10.55 7.16
N VAL A 369 -13.81 -10.09 8.38
CA VAL A 369 -12.90 -9.29 9.19
C VAL A 369 -11.60 -10.06 9.44
N GLY A 370 -10.47 -9.45 9.12
CA GLY A 370 -9.19 -10.11 9.36
C GLY A 370 -8.05 -9.65 8.48
N LEU A 371 -6.97 -10.41 8.56
CA LEU A 371 -5.77 -10.26 7.74
C LEU A 371 -5.72 -11.42 6.74
N HIS A 372 -5.83 -11.10 5.46
CA HIS A 372 -5.87 -12.06 4.36
C HIS A 372 -4.48 -12.11 3.69
N LYS A 373 -3.62 -12.93 4.27
CA LYS A 373 -2.31 -13.25 3.71
C LYS A 373 -2.44 -14.35 2.64
N ASN A 374 -1.55 -14.34 1.66
CA ASN A 374 -1.42 -15.39 0.64
C ASN A 374 -2.68 -15.65 -0.21
N ARG A 375 -3.68 -14.76 -0.15
CA ARG A 375 -4.87 -14.87 -0.98
C ARG A 375 -4.65 -14.24 -2.35
N PHE A 376 -3.98 -13.12 -2.42
CA PHE A 376 -3.83 -12.36 -3.66
C PHE A 376 -2.38 -12.25 -4.08
N LYS A 377 -2.18 -12.27 -5.40
CA LYS A 377 -0.90 -11.94 -6.05
C LYS A 377 -1.16 -11.02 -7.23
N ILE A 378 -0.26 -10.08 -7.46
CA ILE A 378 -0.18 -9.38 -8.74
C ILE A 378 0.73 -10.18 -9.66
N ILE A 379 0.24 -10.45 -10.86
CA ILE A 379 0.96 -11.16 -11.94
C ILE A 379 0.85 -10.36 -13.24
N TYR A 380 1.76 -10.57 -14.15
CA TYR A 380 1.90 -9.75 -15.37
C TYR A 380 1.65 -10.50 -16.66
N GLN A 381 1.38 -11.78 -16.56
CA GLN A 381 0.94 -12.64 -17.65
C GLN A 381 -0.21 -13.51 -17.15
N ASN A 382 -1.15 -13.78 -18.03
CA ASN A 382 -2.22 -14.73 -17.74
C ASN A 382 -1.83 -16.08 -18.29
N GLU A 383 -1.38 -16.99 -17.43
CA GLU A 383 -0.99 -18.34 -17.82
C GLU A 383 -2.14 -19.12 -18.45
N THR A 384 -3.38 -18.71 -18.18
CA THR A 384 -4.58 -19.33 -18.77
C THR A 384 -4.90 -18.83 -20.19
N LEU A 385 -4.43 -17.66 -20.60
CA LEU A 385 -4.71 -17.10 -21.94
C LEU A 385 -3.87 -17.73 -23.06
N GLY A 386 -2.77 -18.41 -22.74
CA GLY A 386 -1.88 -18.97 -23.78
C GLY A 386 -2.37 -20.25 -24.43
N ILE A 387 -3.22 -21.06 -23.79
CA ILE A 387 -3.66 -22.37 -24.30
C ILE A 387 -5.18 -22.58 -24.23
N ALA A 388 -5.85 -22.19 -23.14
CA ALA A 388 -7.26 -22.53 -22.93
C ALA A 388 -8.24 -21.71 -23.79
N GLU A 389 -8.04 -20.39 -23.96
CA GLU A 389 -8.98 -19.56 -24.73
C GLU A 389 -8.92 -19.81 -26.25
N VAL A 390 -7.70 -19.98 -26.78
CA VAL A 390 -7.55 -20.33 -28.21
C VAL A 390 -8.14 -21.75 -28.48
N THR A 391 -8.01 -22.65 -27.50
CA THR A 391 -8.46 -24.01 -27.58
C THR A 391 -9.98 -24.12 -27.41
N GLU A 392 -10.56 -23.35 -26.47
CA GLU A 392 -12.01 -23.34 -26.22
C GLU A 392 -12.81 -22.74 -27.37
N ASN A 393 -12.27 -21.73 -28.04
CA ASN A 393 -12.88 -21.13 -29.24
C ASN A 393 -12.78 -21.99 -30.50
N GLN A 394 -11.90 -23.02 -30.53
CA GLN A 394 -11.83 -23.99 -31.62
C GLN A 394 -12.89 -25.08 -31.50
N VAL A 395 -13.45 -25.29 -30.30
CA VAL A 395 -14.46 -26.33 -30.07
C VAL A 395 -15.84 -25.79 -30.36
N ILE A 396 -16.44 -26.28 -31.44
CA ILE A 396 -17.79 -25.95 -31.89
C ILE A 396 -18.70 -27.11 -31.53
N VAL A 397 -19.79 -26.81 -30.82
CA VAL A 397 -20.83 -27.81 -30.50
C VAL A 397 -22.18 -27.20 -30.88
N PHE A 398 -22.93 -27.89 -31.71
CA PHE A 398 -24.28 -27.48 -32.12
C PHE A 398 -25.17 -28.67 -32.37
N LYS A 399 -26.49 -28.46 -32.30
CA LYS A 399 -27.50 -29.47 -32.67
C LYS A 399 -27.94 -29.23 -34.11
N ASP A 400 -27.83 -30.25 -34.95
CA ASP A 400 -28.24 -30.13 -36.33
C ASP A 400 -29.77 -30.37 -36.49
N LYS A 401 -30.27 -30.23 -37.75
CA LYS A 401 -31.68 -30.38 -38.08
C LYS A 401 -32.22 -31.80 -37.88
N THR A 402 -31.35 -32.77 -37.75
CA THR A 402 -31.68 -34.20 -37.54
C THR A 402 -31.62 -34.57 -36.04
N LYS A 403 -31.50 -33.57 -35.17
CA LYS A 403 -31.36 -33.72 -33.73
C LYS A 403 -30.09 -34.45 -33.27
N ASN A 404 -29.03 -34.38 -34.06
CA ASN A 404 -27.73 -34.87 -33.63
C ASN A 404 -26.86 -33.72 -33.08
N ILE A 405 -26.15 -33.97 -31.99
CA ILE A 405 -25.11 -33.06 -31.52
C ILE A 405 -23.87 -33.29 -32.37
N GLN A 406 -23.46 -32.22 -33.06
CA GLN A 406 -22.24 -32.19 -33.85
C GLN A 406 -21.16 -31.50 -33.03
N ILE A 407 -19.99 -32.12 -32.89
CA ILE A 407 -18.82 -31.61 -32.18
C ILE A 407 -17.66 -31.56 -33.16
N SER A 408 -16.99 -30.42 -33.19
CA SER A 408 -15.70 -30.25 -33.86
C SER A 408 -14.73 -29.60 -32.90
N SER A 409 -13.65 -30.26 -32.56
CA SER A 409 -12.63 -29.81 -31.60
C SER A 409 -11.38 -29.18 -32.26
N GLY A 410 -11.49 -28.84 -33.55
CA GLY A 410 -10.37 -28.26 -34.29
C GLY A 410 -9.19 -29.21 -34.40
N ASN A 411 -8.07 -28.84 -33.81
CA ASN A 411 -6.84 -29.68 -33.82
C ASN A 411 -6.73 -30.59 -32.58
N LEU A 412 -7.68 -30.53 -31.64
CA LEU A 412 -7.66 -31.34 -30.44
C LEU A 412 -8.26 -32.72 -30.70
N ILE A 413 -7.60 -33.77 -30.22
CA ILE A 413 -8.12 -35.11 -30.26
C ILE A 413 -8.95 -35.37 -28.99
N MET A 414 -10.22 -35.71 -29.18
CA MET A 414 -11.13 -36.00 -28.06
C MET A 414 -10.85 -37.42 -27.54
N ASP A 415 -10.75 -37.55 -26.24
CA ASP A 415 -10.67 -38.86 -25.55
C ASP A 415 -12.08 -39.31 -25.11
N GLN A 416 -12.78 -38.41 -24.40
CA GLN A 416 -14.11 -38.75 -23.87
C GLN A 416 -15.08 -37.58 -24.05
N VAL A 417 -16.33 -37.88 -24.35
CA VAL A 417 -17.43 -36.90 -24.39
C VAL A 417 -18.57 -37.35 -23.48
N LYS A 418 -19.02 -36.50 -22.60
CA LYS A 418 -20.17 -36.68 -21.70
C LYS A 418 -21.25 -35.67 -22.01
N VAL A 419 -22.50 -36.10 -22.05
CA VAL A 419 -23.67 -35.26 -22.24
C VAL A 419 -24.52 -35.31 -20.98
N PHE A 420 -24.85 -34.15 -20.43
CA PHE A 420 -25.65 -33.96 -19.23
C PHE A 420 -26.89 -33.11 -19.53
N ASP A 421 -27.96 -33.30 -18.78
CA ASP A 421 -29.06 -32.34 -18.75
C ASP A 421 -28.75 -31.12 -17.88
N ILE A 422 -29.65 -30.13 -17.84
CA ILE A 422 -29.47 -28.91 -17.05
C ILE A 422 -29.44 -29.14 -15.52
N GLN A 423 -29.88 -30.32 -15.06
CA GLN A 423 -29.87 -30.73 -13.66
C GLN A 423 -28.57 -31.47 -13.30
N GLY A 424 -27.65 -31.61 -14.26
CA GLY A 424 -26.36 -32.30 -14.06
C GLY A 424 -26.47 -33.84 -14.13
N ARG A 425 -27.60 -34.38 -14.56
CA ARG A 425 -27.74 -35.86 -14.74
C ARG A 425 -27.05 -36.28 -16.03
N LEU A 426 -26.19 -37.28 -15.91
CA LEU A 426 -25.50 -37.86 -17.06
C LEU A 426 -26.50 -38.58 -17.97
N ILE A 427 -26.56 -38.20 -19.24
CA ILE A 427 -27.41 -38.80 -20.27
C ILE A 427 -26.61 -39.78 -21.12
N LYS A 428 -25.40 -39.42 -21.54
CA LYS A 428 -24.59 -40.25 -22.44
C LYS A 428 -23.10 -40.06 -22.19
N THR A 429 -22.32 -41.12 -22.31
CA THR A 429 -20.86 -41.11 -22.32
C THR A 429 -20.35 -41.79 -23.55
N ILE A 430 -19.37 -41.23 -24.22
CA ILE A 430 -18.64 -41.81 -25.33
C ILE A 430 -17.17 -41.73 -24.96
N SER A 431 -16.53 -42.88 -24.80
CA SER A 431 -15.09 -43.00 -24.46
C SER A 431 -14.32 -43.47 -25.70
N ASP A 432 -12.99 -43.28 -25.63
CA ASP A 432 -12.05 -43.70 -26.69
C ASP A 432 -12.40 -43.10 -28.08
N VAL A 433 -12.79 -41.81 -28.07
CA VAL A 433 -13.24 -41.13 -29.31
C VAL A 433 -12.11 -41.05 -30.33
N ASN A 434 -10.89 -40.66 -29.91
CA ASN A 434 -9.66 -40.61 -30.72
C ASN A 434 -9.78 -39.86 -32.06
N GLU A 435 -10.75 -38.93 -32.14
CA GLU A 435 -11.02 -38.10 -33.32
C GLU A 435 -11.28 -36.64 -32.91
N ASN A 436 -11.18 -35.71 -33.87
CA ASN A 436 -11.48 -34.30 -33.67
C ASN A 436 -12.90 -33.91 -34.14
N LYS A 437 -13.70 -34.87 -34.60
CA LYS A 437 -15.10 -34.68 -34.94
C LYS A 437 -15.94 -35.83 -34.42
N LEU A 438 -17.11 -35.49 -33.88
CA LEU A 438 -18.04 -36.50 -33.34
C LEU A 438 -19.48 -36.07 -33.59
N SER A 439 -20.31 -37.04 -34.01
CA SER A 439 -21.75 -36.85 -34.11
C SER A 439 -22.45 -37.75 -33.09
N ILE A 440 -23.31 -37.19 -32.27
CA ILE A 440 -24.03 -37.88 -31.21
C ILE A 440 -25.52 -37.83 -31.50
N ASP A 441 -26.13 -39.00 -31.72
CA ASP A 441 -27.58 -39.12 -31.87
C ASP A 441 -28.29 -38.79 -30.53
N THR A 442 -29.19 -37.82 -30.60
CA THR A 442 -30.01 -37.35 -29.46
C THR A 442 -31.52 -37.37 -29.81
N GLN A 443 -31.95 -38.13 -30.86
CA GLN A 443 -33.36 -38.18 -31.28
C GLN A 443 -34.30 -38.66 -30.17
N ASN A 444 -33.81 -39.50 -29.26
CA ASN A 444 -34.56 -40.05 -28.14
C ASN A 444 -34.50 -39.13 -26.88
N ILE A 445 -33.88 -37.96 -26.96
CA ILE A 445 -33.80 -37.02 -25.87
C ILE A 445 -34.81 -35.90 -26.12
N ALA A 446 -35.65 -35.58 -25.10
CA ALA A 446 -36.59 -34.47 -25.19
C ALA A 446 -35.84 -33.16 -25.45
N ASP A 447 -36.49 -32.25 -26.20
CA ASP A 447 -35.89 -30.93 -26.49
C ASP A 447 -35.64 -30.14 -25.20
N GLN A 448 -34.38 -29.96 -24.87
CA GLN A 448 -33.88 -29.28 -23.67
C GLN A 448 -32.46 -28.79 -23.92
N VAL A 449 -32.02 -27.89 -23.05
CA VAL A 449 -30.60 -27.49 -23.00
C VAL A 449 -29.76 -28.65 -22.50
N LEU A 450 -28.70 -28.97 -23.22
CA LEU A 450 -27.75 -30.01 -22.84
C LEU A 450 -26.38 -29.40 -22.58
N MET A 451 -25.67 -29.98 -21.62
CA MET A 451 -24.26 -29.63 -21.30
C MET A 451 -23.39 -30.75 -21.88
N VAL A 452 -22.46 -30.40 -22.75
CA VAL A 452 -21.52 -31.32 -23.36
C VAL A 452 -20.13 -31.05 -22.80
N THR A 453 -19.59 -32.02 -22.08
CA THR A 453 -18.22 -31.98 -21.55
C THR A 453 -17.33 -32.87 -22.40
N ILE A 454 -16.27 -32.30 -22.94
CA ILE A 454 -15.31 -32.93 -23.84
C ILE A 454 -13.97 -32.99 -23.09
N SER A 455 -13.44 -34.20 -22.94
CA SER A 455 -12.07 -34.42 -22.45
C SER A 455 -11.18 -34.80 -23.64
N THR A 456 -10.01 -34.19 -23.72
CA THR A 456 -9.04 -34.46 -24.79
C THR A 456 -7.91 -35.36 -24.31
N THR A 457 -7.14 -35.92 -25.24
CA THR A 457 -5.95 -36.74 -24.97
C THR A 457 -4.88 -35.95 -24.19
N ASP A 458 -4.89 -34.64 -24.26
CA ASP A 458 -3.98 -33.74 -23.51
C ASP A 458 -4.55 -33.31 -22.14
N ASN A 459 -5.57 -34.06 -21.63
CA ASN A 459 -6.25 -33.82 -20.36
C ASN A 459 -6.97 -32.46 -20.24
N LEU A 460 -7.27 -31.79 -21.35
CA LEU A 460 -8.13 -30.60 -21.33
C LEU A 460 -9.60 -31.02 -21.17
N ILE A 461 -10.35 -30.25 -20.36
CA ILE A 461 -11.79 -30.46 -20.18
C ILE A 461 -12.51 -29.19 -20.63
N ILE A 462 -13.36 -29.33 -21.65
CA ILE A 462 -14.12 -28.23 -22.25
C ILE A 462 -15.61 -28.52 -22.10
N THR A 463 -16.38 -27.58 -21.62
CA THR A 463 -17.84 -27.72 -21.47
C THR A 463 -18.56 -26.67 -22.31
N LYS A 464 -19.48 -27.13 -23.16
CA LYS A 464 -20.30 -26.28 -24.03
C LYS A 464 -21.79 -26.54 -23.77
N LYS A 465 -22.60 -25.51 -23.94
CA LYS A 465 -24.07 -25.61 -23.93
C LYS A 465 -24.57 -25.78 -25.35
N VAL A 466 -25.56 -26.67 -25.52
CA VAL A 466 -26.23 -26.89 -26.80
C VAL A 466 -27.76 -26.85 -26.59
N PHE A 467 -28.48 -26.20 -27.49
CA PHE A 467 -29.93 -25.97 -27.41
C PHE A 467 -30.70 -26.82 -28.39
#